data_314b4d377ee7db13847ba20d238af26f
#
_entry.id   314b4d377ee7db13847ba20d238af26f
#
_cell.length_a   1.000
_cell.length_b   1.000
_cell.length_c   1.000
_cell.angle_alpha   90.00
_cell.angle_beta   90.00
_cell.angle_gamma   90.00
#
_symmetry.space_group_name_H-M   'P 1'
#
loop_
_entity.id
_entity.type
_entity.pdbx_description
1 polymer ?
#
loop_
_entity_poly.entity_id
_entity_poly.type
_entity_poly.pdbx_seq_one_letter_code
_entity_poly.pdbx_strand_id
1 'polypeptide(L)'
;HKRHERMQQLEHNAETFFQGPLGHLFLLLPGLAVKAGQEQKQVTQRTLKEVFGIMLKLLHPFMPFVTEELWQALHNSDEHSIMVSAFPVIHEAWDDQAAVEEMEMLMEMITSVRNIRGEMRIPPSRKLKALISAADEQTKKVIEAGAGYIVNLANLESMEVGVNLKEPPQVATGVVGQARIYVPLAGIVDISEEKARLEKEMAKVGKDLEQSARKLANHDFRAKAAPEVIAREEDKLKSFQDKFAALETALKKLKDIHI
;
A
#
# COMPACT_ATOMS: atom_id res chain seq x y z
N HIS A 1 -2.96 37.24 6.71
CA HIS A 1 -2.16 36.31 7.53
C HIS A 1 -3.01 35.13 8.02
N LYS A 2 -4.05 35.36 8.82
CA LYS A 2 -4.95 34.30 9.37
C LYS A 2 -5.66 33.45 8.31
N ARG A 3 -5.94 33.98 7.12
CA ARG A 3 -6.56 33.22 6.02
C ARG A 3 -5.55 32.26 5.35
N HIS A 4 -4.30 32.68 5.26
CA HIS A 4 -3.22 31.87 4.69
C HIS A 4 -2.83 30.72 5.63
N GLU A 5 -2.74 30.98 6.93
CA GLU A 5 -2.49 29.96 7.97
C GLU A 5 -3.63 28.92 8.01
N ARG A 6 -4.90 29.36 7.88
CA ARG A 6 -6.04 28.43 7.77
C ARG A 6 -5.98 27.58 6.52
N MET A 7 -5.58 28.12 5.37
CA MET A 7 -5.43 27.36 4.14
C MET A 7 -4.33 26.30 4.27
N GLN A 8 -3.18 26.65 4.85
CA GLN A 8 -2.10 25.67 5.11
C GLN A 8 -2.51 24.56 6.09
N GLN A 9 -3.31 24.90 7.10
CA GLN A 9 -3.84 23.93 8.06
C GLN A 9 -4.86 23.00 7.38
N LEU A 10 -5.68 23.51 6.46
CA LEU A 10 -6.65 22.74 5.68
C LEU A 10 -5.94 21.82 4.67
N GLU A 11 -4.88 22.30 4.02
CA GLU A 11 -4.04 21.49 3.13
C GLU A 11 -3.38 20.35 3.91
N HIS A 12 -2.81 20.62 5.07
CA HIS A 12 -2.18 19.62 5.93
C HIS A 12 -3.20 18.58 6.46
N ASN A 13 -4.38 19.02 6.88
CA ASN A 13 -5.44 18.11 7.35
C ASN A 13 -6.02 17.28 6.19
N ALA A 14 -6.15 17.88 5.00
CA ALA A 14 -6.55 17.17 3.79
C ALA A 14 -5.49 16.11 3.39
N GLU A 15 -4.20 16.46 3.42
CA GLU A 15 -3.11 15.51 3.15
C GLU A 15 -3.13 14.34 4.14
N THR A 16 -3.35 14.59 5.43
CA THR A 16 -3.41 13.54 6.46
C THR A 16 -4.65 12.65 6.29
N PHE A 17 -5.78 13.22 5.88
CA PHE A 17 -7.01 12.48 5.56
C PHE A 17 -6.83 11.62 4.30
N PHE A 18 -6.16 12.15 3.28
CA PHE A 18 -5.88 11.44 2.03
C PHE A 18 -4.77 10.37 2.15
N GLN A 19 -4.01 10.33 3.24
CA GLN A 19 -3.05 9.27 3.52
C GLN A 19 -3.68 7.99 4.10
N GLY A 20 -4.96 8.05 4.50
CA GLY A 20 -5.73 6.89 4.96
C GLY A 20 -6.24 5.99 3.82
N PRO A 21 -6.85 4.82 4.13
CA PRO A 21 -7.39 3.88 3.13
C PRO A 21 -8.38 4.51 2.14
N LEU A 22 -9.18 5.48 2.60
CA LEU A 22 -10.12 6.24 1.77
C LEU A 22 -9.42 7.22 0.83
N GLY A 23 -8.28 7.78 1.23
CA GLY A 23 -7.47 8.64 0.37
C GLY A 23 -6.81 7.87 -0.76
N HIS A 24 -6.43 6.62 -0.55
CA HIS A 24 -5.93 5.75 -1.61
C HIS A 24 -7.00 5.53 -2.69
N LEU A 25 -8.24 5.28 -2.33
CA LEU A 25 -9.35 5.16 -3.28
C LEU A 25 -9.54 6.46 -4.08
N PHE A 26 -9.42 7.63 -3.44
CA PHE A 26 -9.57 8.94 -4.08
C PHE A 26 -8.41 9.28 -5.03
N LEU A 27 -7.18 8.87 -4.70
CA LEU A 27 -6.00 9.04 -5.57
C LEU A 27 -6.01 8.09 -6.79
N LEU A 28 -6.78 6.99 -6.73
CA LEU A 28 -6.85 5.99 -7.78
C LEU A 28 -7.69 6.45 -8.99
N LEU A 29 -8.75 7.18 -8.73
CA LEU A 29 -9.75 7.54 -9.73
C LEU A 29 -9.25 8.54 -10.80
N PRO A 30 -8.44 9.59 -10.48
CA PRO A 30 -7.89 10.47 -11.50
C PRO A 30 -6.88 9.80 -12.44
N GLY A 31 -6.07 8.87 -11.94
CA GLY A 31 -5.08 8.14 -12.74
C GLY A 31 -5.71 7.23 -13.79
N LEU A 32 -6.90 6.71 -13.54
CA LEU A 32 -7.71 5.93 -14.47
C LEU A 32 -8.39 6.83 -15.52
N ALA A 33 -8.84 8.01 -15.10
CA ALA A 33 -9.52 8.96 -15.98
C ALA A 33 -8.57 9.56 -17.05
N VAL A 34 -7.26 9.60 -16.81
CA VAL A 34 -6.29 10.21 -17.75
C VAL A 34 -6.11 9.40 -19.05
N LYS A 35 -6.32 8.07 -19.01
CA LYS A 35 -6.18 7.18 -20.16
C LYS A 35 -7.51 6.74 -20.78
N ALA A 36 -8.62 7.08 -20.14
CA ALA A 36 -9.95 6.70 -20.58
C ALA A 36 -10.52 7.69 -21.62
N GLY A 37 -11.39 7.22 -22.50
CA GLY A 37 -12.15 8.08 -23.40
C GLY A 37 -13.02 9.08 -22.64
N GLN A 38 -13.52 10.10 -23.34
CA GLN A 38 -14.30 11.19 -22.74
C GLN A 38 -15.52 10.70 -21.95
N GLU A 39 -16.20 9.68 -22.44
CA GLU A 39 -17.37 9.09 -21.79
C GLU A 39 -17.01 8.44 -20.44
N GLN A 40 -15.95 7.65 -20.41
CA GLN A 40 -15.47 7.02 -19.18
C GLN A 40 -15.00 8.06 -18.15
N LYS A 41 -14.40 9.14 -18.61
CA LYS A 41 -14.01 10.26 -17.77
C LYS A 41 -15.21 10.92 -17.10
N GLN A 42 -16.30 11.13 -17.83
CA GLN A 42 -17.53 11.72 -17.29
C GLN A 42 -18.19 10.80 -16.26
N VAL A 43 -18.26 9.49 -16.53
CA VAL A 43 -18.78 8.50 -15.58
C VAL A 43 -17.96 8.54 -14.29
N THR A 44 -16.63 8.49 -14.39
CA THR A 44 -15.73 8.54 -13.23
C THR A 44 -15.91 9.83 -12.43
N GLN A 45 -16.03 11.00 -13.10
CA GLN A 45 -16.23 12.27 -12.42
C GLN A 45 -17.59 12.34 -11.70
N ARG A 46 -18.65 11.79 -12.30
CA ARG A 46 -19.97 11.68 -11.64
C ARG A 46 -19.90 10.82 -10.39
N THR A 47 -19.35 9.62 -10.51
CA THR A 47 -19.21 8.71 -9.37
C THR A 47 -18.40 9.33 -8.25
N LEU A 48 -17.29 10.02 -8.59
CA LEU A 48 -16.47 10.74 -7.62
C LEU A 48 -17.26 11.84 -6.90
N LYS A 49 -17.99 12.67 -7.65
CA LYS A 49 -18.78 13.76 -7.09
C LYS A 49 -19.83 13.22 -6.12
N GLU A 50 -20.54 12.15 -6.50
CA GLU A 50 -21.56 11.48 -5.69
C GLU A 50 -20.96 10.92 -4.38
N VAL A 51 -19.94 10.09 -4.49
CA VAL A 51 -19.30 9.46 -3.32
C VAL A 51 -18.70 10.51 -2.40
N PHE A 52 -18.03 11.52 -2.95
CA PHE A 52 -17.42 12.59 -2.15
C PHE A 52 -18.48 13.43 -1.46
N GLY A 53 -19.60 13.75 -2.14
CA GLY A 53 -20.73 14.46 -1.55
C GLY A 53 -21.34 13.69 -0.36
N ILE A 54 -21.50 12.37 -0.47
CA ILE A 54 -21.96 11.52 0.63
C ILE A 54 -20.97 11.55 1.79
N MET A 55 -19.68 11.42 1.51
CA MET A 55 -18.63 11.47 2.54
C MET A 55 -18.64 12.81 3.29
N LEU A 56 -18.79 13.93 2.59
CA LEU A 56 -18.86 15.25 3.23
C LEU A 56 -20.06 15.35 4.17
N LYS A 57 -21.23 14.83 3.76
CA LYS A 57 -22.44 14.82 4.59
C LYS A 57 -22.25 13.97 5.85
N LEU A 58 -21.60 12.79 5.75
CA LEU A 58 -21.32 11.92 6.89
C LEU A 58 -20.30 12.53 7.86
N LEU A 59 -19.33 13.28 7.34
CA LEU A 59 -18.30 13.93 8.14
C LEU A 59 -18.74 15.27 8.74
N HIS A 60 -19.76 15.90 8.17
CA HIS A 60 -20.20 17.25 8.56
C HIS A 60 -20.48 17.43 10.07
N PRO A 61 -21.10 16.47 10.78
CA PRO A 61 -21.31 16.58 12.23
C PRO A 61 -20.03 16.71 13.05
N PHE A 62 -18.91 16.20 12.53
CA PHE A 62 -17.60 16.20 13.21
C PHE A 62 -16.72 17.38 12.79
N MET A 63 -16.80 17.79 11.52
CA MET A 63 -15.93 18.82 10.92
C MET A 63 -16.73 19.81 10.07
N PRO A 64 -17.66 20.61 10.66
CA PRO A 64 -18.63 21.39 9.92
C PRO A 64 -18.00 22.45 9.01
N PHE A 65 -16.93 23.10 9.44
CA PHE A 65 -16.32 24.18 8.67
C PHE A 65 -15.59 23.69 7.41
N VAL A 66 -14.82 22.60 7.54
CA VAL A 66 -14.06 22.02 6.42
C VAL A 66 -15.00 21.40 5.40
N THR A 67 -16.01 20.66 5.86
CA THR A 67 -16.95 19.98 4.98
C THR A 67 -17.86 20.99 4.26
N GLU A 68 -18.24 22.11 4.89
CA GLU A 68 -18.97 23.17 4.21
C GLU A 68 -18.14 23.81 3.10
N GLU A 69 -16.87 24.14 3.37
CA GLU A 69 -15.99 24.76 2.38
C GLU A 69 -15.75 23.85 1.17
N LEU A 70 -15.51 22.55 1.43
CA LEU A 70 -15.35 21.56 0.38
C LEU A 70 -16.66 21.31 -0.40
N TRP A 71 -17.80 21.33 0.28
CA TRP A 71 -19.13 21.25 -0.34
C TRP A 71 -19.38 22.39 -1.32
N GLN A 72 -19.13 23.62 -0.90
CA GLN A 72 -19.27 24.79 -1.74
C GLN A 72 -18.33 24.76 -2.96
N ALA A 73 -17.11 24.27 -2.78
CA ALA A 73 -16.16 24.08 -3.88
C ALA A 73 -16.62 23.00 -4.87
N LEU A 74 -17.25 21.92 -4.39
CA LEU A 74 -17.75 20.82 -5.21
C LEU A 74 -18.97 21.21 -6.05
N HIS A 75 -19.78 22.15 -5.54
CA HIS A 75 -21.07 22.57 -6.12
C HIS A 75 -21.05 24.00 -6.69
N ASN A 76 -19.85 24.60 -6.89
CA ASN A 76 -19.64 25.93 -7.48
C ASN A 76 -20.38 27.09 -6.79
N SER A 77 -20.57 27.02 -5.47
CA SER A 77 -21.19 28.05 -4.63
C SER A 77 -22.66 28.38 -4.93
N ASP A 78 -23.30 27.72 -5.90
CA ASP A 78 -24.68 27.98 -6.33
C ASP A 78 -25.72 27.11 -5.60
N GLU A 79 -25.26 26.08 -4.89
CA GLU A 79 -26.12 25.20 -4.12
C GLU A 79 -26.21 25.63 -2.65
N HIS A 80 -27.30 25.24 -2.01
CA HIS A 80 -27.49 25.49 -0.58
C HIS A 80 -26.39 24.86 0.27
N SER A 81 -26.17 25.42 1.46
CA SER A 81 -25.27 24.88 2.46
C SER A 81 -25.51 23.38 2.68
N ILE A 82 -24.43 22.62 2.92
CA ILE A 82 -24.50 21.19 3.28
C ILE A 82 -25.42 20.96 4.50
N MET A 83 -25.53 21.96 5.40
CA MET A 83 -26.40 21.91 6.59
C MET A 83 -27.86 21.68 6.30
N VAL A 84 -28.37 22.20 5.14
CA VAL A 84 -29.77 22.06 4.73
C VAL A 84 -29.95 20.91 3.73
N SER A 85 -28.88 20.23 3.34
CA SER A 85 -28.97 19.07 2.44
C SER A 85 -29.51 17.85 3.17
N ALA A 86 -30.26 16.99 2.46
CA ALA A 86 -30.73 15.74 3.04
C ALA A 86 -29.56 14.84 3.47
N PHE A 87 -29.70 14.20 4.65
CA PHE A 87 -28.71 13.22 5.12
C PHE A 87 -28.69 12.00 4.18
N PRO A 88 -27.52 11.38 3.95
CA PRO A 88 -27.42 10.24 3.05
C PRO A 88 -28.31 9.08 3.50
N VAL A 89 -28.96 8.45 2.54
CA VAL A 89 -29.73 7.21 2.74
C VAL A 89 -29.00 6.04 2.07
N ILE A 90 -29.20 4.85 2.61
CA ILE A 90 -28.64 3.63 2.02
C ILE A 90 -29.34 3.36 0.69
N HIS A 91 -28.55 3.15 -0.35
CA HIS A 91 -29.02 2.69 -1.66
C HIS A 91 -28.77 1.20 -1.80
N GLU A 92 -29.78 0.38 -1.59
CA GLU A 92 -29.66 -1.09 -1.66
C GLU A 92 -29.10 -1.58 -3.01
N ALA A 93 -29.36 -0.83 -4.10
CA ALA A 93 -28.82 -1.14 -5.43
C ALA A 93 -27.29 -1.01 -5.55
N TRP A 94 -26.62 -0.43 -4.55
CA TRP A 94 -25.15 -0.31 -4.50
C TRP A 94 -24.49 -1.41 -3.66
N ASP A 95 -25.31 -2.25 -3.01
CA ASP A 95 -24.83 -3.40 -2.24
C ASP A 95 -24.61 -4.59 -3.20
N ASP A 96 -23.44 -4.61 -3.84
CA ASP A 96 -23.01 -5.65 -4.77
C ASP A 96 -21.83 -6.41 -4.17
N GLN A 97 -22.13 -7.48 -3.46
CA GLN A 97 -21.16 -8.31 -2.79
C GLN A 97 -20.15 -8.94 -3.78
N ALA A 98 -20.59 -9.28 -4.99
CA ALA A 98 -19.69 -9.85 -6.00
C ALA A 98 -18.67 -8.83 -6.48
N ALA A 99 -19.09 -7.58 -6.72
CA ALA A 99 -18.19 -6.50 -7.07
C ALA A 99 -17.20 -6.16 -5.94
N VAL A 100 -17.62 -6.27 -4.68
CA VAL A 100 -16.74 -6.09 -3.51
C VAL A 100 -15.66 -7.17 -3.50
N GLU A 101 -16.02 -8.45 -3.62
CA GLU A 101 -15.08 -9.57 -3.62
C GLU A 101 -14.07 -9.48 -4.79
N GLU A 102 -14.54 -9.13 -5.98
CA GLU A 102 -13.68 -8.90 -7.15
C GLU A 102 -12.69 -7.76 -6.89
N MET A 103 -13.15 -6.64 -6.33
CA MET A 103 -12.28 -5.49 -6.05
C MET A 103 -11.29 -5.80 -4.92
N GLU A 104 -11.69 -6.51 -3.87
CA GLU A 104 -10.80 -6.94 -2.79
C GLU A 104 -9.66 -7.81 -3.34
N MET A 105 -9.97 -8.77 -4.21
CA MET A 105 -8.96 -9.60 -4.87
C MET A 105 -7.98 -8.74 -5.69
N LEU A 106 -8.47 -7.76 -6.46
CA LEU A 106 -7.60 -6.85 -7.23
C LEU A 106 -6.71 -6.00 -6.32
N MET A 107 -7.23 -5.50 -5.20
CA MET A 107 -6.46 -4.74 -4.21
C MET A 107 -5.39 -5.59 -3.54
N GLU A 108 -5.71 -6.84 -3.21
CA GLU A 108 -4.72 -7.79 -2.66
C GLU A 108 -3.60 -8.07 -3.67
N MET A 109 -3.92 -8.23 -4.96
CA MET A 109 -2.92 -8.39 -6.03
C MET A 109 -1.99 -7.19 -6.14
N ILE A 110 -2.54 -5.97 -6.13
CA ILE A 110 -1.77 -4.74 -6.15
C ILE A 110 -0.84 -4.66 -4.94
N THR A 111 -1.38 -4.99 -3.76
CA THR A 111 -0.62 -5.01 -2.50
C THR A 111 0.49 -6.04 -2.54
N SER A 112 0.23 -7.23 -3.06
CA SER A 112 1.22 -8.30 -3.21
C SER A 112 2.40 -7.85 -4.10
N VAL A 113 2.14 -7.23 -5.25
CA VAL A 113 3.20 -6.68 -6.12
C VAL A 113 3.99 -5.57 -5.42
N ARG A 114 3.31 -4.69 -4.68
CA ARG A 114 3.97 -3.62 -3.90
C ARG A 114 4.84 -4.18 -2.78
N ASN A 115 4.41 -5.24 -2.13
CA ASN A 115 5.20 -5.94 -1.10
C ASN A 115 6.45 -6.57 -1.70
N ILE A 116 6.33 -7.27 -2.85
CA ILE A 116 7.50 -7.79 -3.59
C ILE A 116 8.47 -6.66 -3.93
N ARG A 117 7.96 -5.51 -4.41
CA ARG A 117 8.78 -4.34 -4.70
C ARG A 117 9.52 -3.82 -3.46
N GLY A 118 8.84 -3.75 -2.32
CA GLY A 118 9.43 -3.33 -1.04
C GLY A 118 10.48 -4.31 -0.54
N GLU A 119 10.19 -5.59 -0.56
CA GLU A 119 11.10 -6.66 -0.12
C GLU A 119 12.38 -6.70 -0.97
N MET A 120 12.24 -6.51 -2.29
CA MET A 120 13.37 -6.50 -3.24
C MET A 120 13.98 -5.10 -3.40
N ARG A 121 13.51 -4.09 -2.64
CA ARG A 121 13.98 -2.69 -2.68
C ARG A 121 14.02 -2.08 -4.08
N ILE A 122 13.07 -2.46 -4.92
CA ILE A 122 12.97 -1.94 -6.27
C ILE A 122 12.41 -0.50 -6.22
N PRO A 123 13.11 0.48 -6.81
CA PRO A 123 12.65 1.87 -6.79
C PRO A 123 11.24 2.02 -7.35
N PRO A 124 10.39 2.89 -6.76
CA PRO A 124 9.03 3.12 -7.25
C PRO A 124 8.95 3.57 -8.72
N SER A 125 9.98 4.27 -9.21
CA SER A 125 10.08 4.73 -10.60
C SER A 125 10.31 3.61 -11.62
N ARG A 126 10.83 2.46 -11.19
CA ARG A 126 11.12 1.34 -12.08
C ARG A 126 9.85 0.52 -12.34
N LYS A 127 9.48 0.41 -13.60
CA LYS A 127 8.35 -0.42 -14.02
C LYS A 127 8.74 -1.89 -13.99
N LEU A 128 7.80 -2.76 -13.59
CA LEU A 128 7.96 -4.20 -13.49
C LEU A 128 7.09 -4.91 -14.51
N LYS A 129 7.49 -6.10 -14.89
CA LYS A 129 6.62 -7.04 -15.59
C LYS A 129 6.02 -8.00 -14.57
N ALA A 130 4.78 -8.42 -14.79
CA ALA A 130 4.13 -9.41 -13.94
C ALA A 130 3.46 -10.49 -14.80
N LEU A 131 3.58 -11.74 -14.37
CA LEU A 131 2.77 -12.83 -14.91
C LEU A 131 1.83 -13.29 -13.79
N ILE A 132 0.56 -13.39 -14.08
CA ILE A 132 -0.45 -13.81 -13.12
C ILE A 132 -1.03 -15.15 -13.56
N SER A 133 -0.85 -16.15 -12.72
CA SER A 133 -1.45 -17.46 -12.90
C SER A 133 -2.75 -17.53 -12.13
N ALA A 134 -3.87 -17.43 -12.84
CA ALA A 134 -5.20 -17.63 -12.27
C ALA A 134 -5.47 -19.13 -12.03
N ALA A 135 -6.32 -19.44 -11.08
CA ALA A 135 -6.73 -20.81 -10.79
C ALA A 135 -7.68 -21.37 -11.87
N ASP A 136 -8.55 -20.52 -12.40
CA ASP A 136 -9.57 -20.86 -13.37
C ASP A 136 -9.86 -19.70 -14.35
N GLU A 137 -10.69 -19.96 -15.36
CA GLU A 137 -11.05 -18.95 -16.38
C GLU A 137 -11.94 -17.83 -15.83
N GLN A 138 -12.69 -18.05 -14.76
CA GLN A 138 -13.51 -17.00 -14.12
C GLN A 138 -12.60 -15.98 -13.43
N THR A 139 -11.70 -16.47 -12.60
CA THR A 139 -10.68 -15.64 -11.94
C THR A 139 -9.84 -14.86 -12.96
N LYS A 140 -9.45 -15.52 -14.07
CA LYS A 140 -8.72 -14.86 -15.17
C LYS A 140 -9.51 -13.70 -15.76
N LYS A 141 -10.80 -13.86 -16.04
CA LYS A 141 -11.66 -12.78 -16.59
C LYS A 141 -11.74 -11.59 -15.64
N VAL A 142 -11.88 -11.82 -14.33
CA VAL A 142 -11.90 -10.75 -13.33
C VAL A 142 -10.57 -9.98 -13.32
N ILE A 143 -9.44 -10.69 -13.35
CA ILE A 143 -8.12 -10.08 -13.39
C ILE A 143 -7.91 -9.28 -14.68
N GLU A 144 -8.34 -9.81 -15.83
CA GLU A 144 -8.25 -9.13 -17.12
C GLU A 144 -9.13 -7.86 -17.15
N ALA A 145 -10.36 -7.93 -16.60
CA ALA A 145 -11.23 -6.76 -16.46
C ALA A 145 -10.61 -5.69 -15.56
N GLY A 146 -9.94 -6.10 -14.48
CA GLY A 146 -9.22 -5.22 -13.54
C GLY A 146 -7.78 -4.88 -13.95
N ALA A 147 -7.30 -5.31 -15.13
CA ALA A 147 -5.91 -5.15 -15.56
C ALA A 147 -5.42 -3.70 -15.51
N GLY A 148 -6.28 -2.74 -15.89
CA GLY A 148 -5.97 -1.33 -15.83
C GLY A 148 -5.64 -0.83 -14.43
N TYR A 149 -6.35 -1.33 -13.40
CA TYR A 149 -6.07 -1.01 -12.01
C TYR A 149 -4.72 -1.58 -11.58
N ILE A 150 -4.50 -2.88 -11.81
CA ILE A 150 -3.26 -3.56 -11.40
C ILE A 150 -2.04 -2.90 -12.05
N VAL A 151 -2.06 -2.70 -13.38
CA VAL A 151 -0.94 -2.12 -14.13
C VAL A 151 -0.58 -0.72 -13.65
N ASN A 152 -1.59 0.14 -13.47
CA ASN A 152 -1.34 1.52 -13.07
C ASN A 152 -0.90 1.63 -11.61
N LEU A 153 -1.55 0.89 -10.69
CA LEU A 153 -1.36 1.03 -9.24
C LEU A 153 -0.17 0.26 -8.69
N ALA A 154 0.20 -0.85 -9.33
CA ALA A 154 1.42 -1.56 -9.04
C ALA A 154 2.62 -1.05 -9.85
N ASN A 155 2.43 -0.03 -10.71
CA ASN A 155 3.42 0.54 -11.61
C ASN A 155 4.10 -0.53 -12.48
N LEU A 156 3.29 -1.29 -13.21
CA LEU A 156 3.77 -2.31 -14.13
C LEU A 156 4.02 -1.74 -15.54
N GLU A 157 4.98 -2.33 -16.24
CA GLU A 157 5.22 -2.12 -17.66
C GLU A 157 4.25 -2.93 -18.51
N SER A 158 4.10 -4.20 -18.11
CA SER A 158 3.19 -5.16 -18.75
C SER A 158 2.70 -6.20 -17.73
N MET A 159 1.54 -6.76 -18.02
CA MET A 159 0.95 -7.84 -17.26
C MET A 159 0.43 -8.90 -18.24
N GLU A 160 0.77 -10.15 -17.95
CA GLU A 160 0.25 -11.30 -18.67
C GLU A 160 -0.56 -12.16 -17.71
N VAL A 161 -1.74 -12.61 -18.14
CA VAL A 161 -2.62 -13.43 -17.32
C VAL A 161 -2.89 -14.75 -18.06
N GLY A 162 -2.78 -15.84 -17.33
CA GLY A 162 -3.12 -17.15 -17.88
C GLY A 162 -3.55 -18.11 -16.77
N VAL A 163 -4.14 -19.25 -17.17
CA VAL A 163 -4.57 -20.29 -16.22
C VAL A 163 -3.47 -21.31 -16.05
N ASN A 164 -3.15 -21.65 -14.82
CA ASN A 164 -2.16 -22.68 -14.48
C ASN A 164 -0.78 -22.48 -15.15
N LEU A 165 -0.32 -21.23 -15.19
CA LEU A 165 1.02 -20.93 -15.71
C LEU A 165 2.11 -21.60 -14.86
N LYS A 166 3.12 -22.12 -15.55
CA LYS A 166 4.32 -22.61 -14.86
C LYS A 166 5.12 -21.44 -14.32
N GLU A 167 5.67 -21.62 -13.15
CA GLU A 167 6.57 -20.64 -12.53
C GLU A 167 7.83 -20.46 -13.40
N PRO A 168 8.10 -19.22 -13.84
CA PRO A 168 9.33 -18.94 -14.57
C PRO A 168 10.55 -18.97 -13.62
N PRO A 169 11.77 -19.14 -14.14
CA PRO A 169 12.97 -19.01 -13.33
C PRO A 169 13.21 -17.56 -12.91
N GLN A 170 13.90 -17.37 -11.78
CA GLN A 170 14.30 -16.06 -11.26
C GLN A 170 13.13 -15.07 -11.05
N VAL A 171 12.05 -15.52 -10.41
CA VAL A 171 10.90 -14.72 -10.09
C VAL A 171 10.73 -14.55 -8.59
N ALA A 172 10.19 -13.40 -8.17
CA ALA A 172 9.57 -13.27 -6.87
C ALA A 172 8.09 -13.66 -7.00
N THR A 173 7.61 -14.50 -6.08
CA THR A 173 6.27 -15.04 -6.11
C THR A 173 5.41 -14.43 -5.02
N GLY A 174 4.22 -13.94 -5.39
CA GLY A 174 3.15 -13.56 -4.48
C GLY A 174 1.95 -14.51 -4.63
N VAL A 175 1.21 -14.72 -3.56
CA VAL A 175 0.00 -15.54 -3.58
C VAL A 175 -1.17 -14.69 -3.10
N VAL A 176 -2.28 -14.74 -3.86
CA VAL A 176 -3.52 -14.04 -3.53
C VAL A 176 -4.66 -15.02 -3.77
N GLY A 177 -5.29 -15.47 -2.70
CA GLY A 177 -6.25 -16.57 -2.79
C GLY A 177 -5.66 -17.80 -3.45
N GLN A 178 -6.20 -18.20 -4.60
CA GLN A 178 -5.69 -19.30 -5.42
C GLN A 178 -4.84 -18.85 -6.61
N ALA A 179 -4.72 -17.53 -6.83
CA ALA A 179 -3.89 -16.98 -7.89
C ALA A 179 -2.44 -16.79 -7.43
N ARG A 180 -1.49 -16.91 -8.36
CA ARG A 180 -0.07 -16.67 -8.13
C ARG A 180 0.42 -15.54 -9.03
N ILE A 181 1.21 -14.66 -8.45
CA ILE A 181 1.81 -13.52 -9.14
C ILE A 181 3.30 -13.76 -9.22
N TYR A 182 3.84 -13.78 -10.42
CA TYR A 182 5.25 -13.94 -10.68
C TYR A 182 5.83 -12.62 -11.21
N VAL A 183 6.81 -12.08 -10.51
CA VAL A 183 7.53 -10.87 -10.91
C VAL A 183 8.95 -11.27 -11.31
N PRO A 184 9.30 -11.27 -12.61
CA PRO A 184 10.66 -11.57 -13.05
C PRO A 184 11.64 -10.54 -12.49
N LEU A 185 12.71 -11.03 -11.86
CA LEU A 185 13.76 -10.20 -11.27
C LEU A 185 15.01 -10.10 -12.16
N ALA A 186 15.07 -10.87 -13.24
CA ALA A 186 16.19 -10.85 -14.15
C ALA A 186 16.46 -9.45 -14.72
N GLY A 187 17.68 -8.94 -14.52
CA GLY A 187 18.10 -7.60 -14.94
C GLY A 187 17.46 -6.43 -14.14
N ILE A 188 16.68 -6.73 -13.09
CA ILE A 188 16.05 -5.74 -12.20
C ILE A 188 16.82 -5.64 -10.89
N VAL A 189 17.15 -6.77 -10.31
CA VAL A 189 17.91 -6.90 -9.06
C VAL A 189 19.10 -7.81 -9.36
N ASP A 190 20.30 -7.40 -8.99
CA ASP A 190 21.43 -8.30 -8.90
C ASP A 190 21.29 -9.10 -7.60
N ILE A 191 20.76 -10.32 -7.73
CA ILE A 191 20.48 -11.20 -6.60
C ILE A 191 21.75 -11.50 -5.81
N SER A 192 22.90 -11.60 -6.48
CA SER A 192 24.18 -11.88 -5.86
C SER A 192 24.67 -10.68 -5.03
N GLU A 193 24.53 -9.47 -5.57
CA GLU A 193 24.89 -8.22 -4.89
C GLU A 193 23.97 -7.95 -3.69
N GLU A 194 22.67 -8.14 -3.84
CA GLU A 194 21.71 -7.96 -2.75
C GLU A 194 21.89 -9.00 -1.65
N LYS A 195 22.21 -10.25 -2.00
CA LYS A 195 22.56 -11.30 -1.04
C LYS A 195 23.80 -10.92 -0.23
N ALA A 196 24.89 -10.51 -0.90
CA ALA A 196 26.13 -10.08 -0.24
C ALA A 196 25.88 -8.88 0.69
N ARG A 197 25.02 -7.94 0.28
CA ARG A 197 24.61 -6.80 1.08
C ARG A 197 23.86 -7.23 2.35
N LEU A 198 22.86 -8.10 2.22
CA LEU A 198 22.08 -8.63 3.36
C LEU A 198 22.97 -9.42 4.34
N GLU A 199 23.88 -10.24 3.83
CA GLU A 199 24.84 -10.99 4.66
C GLU A 199 25.75 -10.03 5.46
N LYS A 200 26.22 -8.96 4.83
CA LYS A 200 27.02 -7.91 5.49
C LYS A 200 26.23 -7.17 6.57
N GLU A 201 24.98 -6.81 6.28
CA GLU A 201 24.10 -6.13 7.22
C GLU A 201 23.74 -7.04 8.41
N MET A 202 23.45 -8.32 8.15
CA MET A 202 23.20 -9.33 9.17
C MET A 202 24.42 -9.56 10.08
N ALA A 203 25.61 -9.60 9.52
CA ALA A 203 26.86 -9.72 10.30
C ALA A 203 27.07 -8.48 11.22
N LYS A 204 26.70 -7.29 10.77
CA LYS A 204 26.77 -6.06 11.58
C LYS A 204 25.76 -6.11 12.74
N VAL A 205 24.50 -6.39 12.43
CA VAL A 205 23.43 -6.48 13.46
C VAL A 205 23.74 -7.60 14.45
N GLY A 206 24.30 -8.72 13.99
CA GLY A 206 24.74 -9.83 14.86
C GLY A 206 25.80 -9.40 15.89
N LYS A 207 26.78 -8.57 15.48
CA LYS A 207 27.76 -8.00 16.41
C LYS A 207 27.14 -7.05 17.44
N ASP A 208 26.21 -6.19 16.98
CA ASP A 208 25.50 -5.25 17.85
C ASP A 208 24.63 -6.00 18.87
N LEU A 209 23.95 -7.05 18.43
CA LEU A 209 23.16 -7.96 19.28
C LEU A 209 24.03 -8.64 20.34
N GLU A 210 25.15 -9.22 19.93
CA GLU A 210 26.08 -9.87 20.85
C GLU A 210 26.65 -8.88 21.87
N GLN A 211 26.98 -7.66 21.44
CA GLN A 211 27.48 -6.62 22.32
C GLN A 211 26.43 -6.20 23.38
N SER A 212 25.17 -5.97 22.97
CA SER A 212 24.09 -5.66 23.91
C SER A 212 23.79 -6.82 24.85
N ALA A 213 23.79 -8.06 24.35
CA ALA A 213 23.62 -9.25 25.18
C ALA A 213 24.74 -9.41 26.22
N ARG A 214 26.00 -9.20 25.83
CA ARG A 214 27.16 -9.25 26.75
C ARG A 214 27.07 -8.17 27.83
N LYS A 215 26.63 -6.95 27.49
CA LYS A 215 26.44 -5.87 28.47
C LYS A 215 25.37 -6.25 29.51
N LEU A 216 24.22 -6.78 29.05
CA LEU A 216 23.14 -7.20 29.94
C LEU A 216 23.48 -8.44 30.77
N ALA A 217 24.38 -9.31 30.28
CA ALA A 217 24.91 -10.46 31.04
C ALA A 217 25.93 -10.05 32.10
N ASN A 218 26.51 -8.85 32.02
CA ASN A 218 27.50 -8.38 32.98
C ASN A 218 26.86 -8.02 34.32
N HIS A 219 27.18 -8.75 35.35
CA HIS A 219 26.66 -8.59 36.72
C HIS A 219 26.96 -7.20 37.30
N ASP A 220 28.17 -6.68 37.04
CA ASP A 220 28.59 -5.37 37.57
C ASP A 220 27.82 -4.23 36.88
N PHE A 221 27.52 -4.36 35.60
CA PHE A 221 26.68 -3.41 34.87
C PHE A 221 25.25 -3.40 35.47
N ARG A 222 24.63 -4.57 35.67
CA ARG A 222 23.29 -4.70 36.25
C ARG A 222 23.21 -4.16 37.66
N ALA A 223 24.26 -4.33 38.45
CA ALA A 223 24.28 -3.88 39.84
C ALA A 223 24.49 -2.36 39.98
N LYS A 224 25.15 -1.70 39.03
CA LYS A 224 25.53 -0.28 39.07
C LYS A 224 24.69 0.63 38.19
N ALA A 225 24.04 0.09 37.15
CA ALA A 225 23.27 0.89 36.22
C ALA A 225 21.88 1.24 36.77
N ALA A 226 21.39 2.43 36.48
CA ALA A 226 20.03 2.83 36.82
C ALA A 226 19.02 1.96 36.05
N PRO A 227 17.84 1.65 36.66
CA PRO A 227 16.82 0.80 36.02
C PRO A 227 16.41 1.25 34.62
N GLU A 228 16.36 2.56 34.39
CA GLU A 228 16.05 3.13 33.06
C GLU A 228 17.11 2.82 31.98
N VAL A 229 18.38 2.72 32.37
CA VAL A 229 19.48 2.38 31.47
C VAL A 229 19.42 0.91 31.09
N ILE A 230 19.07 0.05 32.07
CA ILE A 230 18.89 -1.39 31.83
C ILE A 230 17.71 -1.60 30.87
N ALA A 231 16.56 -0.97 31.12
CA ALA A 231 15.39 -1.06 30.26
C ALA A 231 15.68 -0.61 28.81
N ARG A 232 16.39 0.52 28.64
CA ARG A 232 16.82 0.98 27.32
C ARG A 232 17.73 -0.01 26.59
N GLU A 233 18.61 -0.70 27.29
CA GLU A 233 19.50 -1.70 26.69
C GLU A 233 18.74 -3.00 26.36
N GLU A 234 17.73 -3.36 27.16
CA GLU A 234 16.80 -4.47 26.86
C GLU A 234 15.94 -4.17 25.62
N ASP A 235 15.41 -2.96 25.47
CA ASP A 235 14.69 -2.51 24.29
C ASP A 235 15.56 -2.54 23.03
N LYS A 236 16.83 -2.12 23.14
CA LYS A 236 17.79 -2.23 22.04
C LYS A 236 18.07 -3.68 21.65
N LEU A 237 18.28 -4.55 22.64
CA LEU A 237 18.50 -5.97 22.39
C LEU A 237 17.32 -6.56 21.62
N LYS A 238 16.11 -6.29 22.05
CA LYS A 238 14.89 -6.72 21.35
C LYS A 238 14.82 -6.17 19.93
N SER A 239 15.11 -4.88 19.75
CA SER A 239 15.14 -4.25 18.41
C SER A 239 16.19 -4.91 17.47
N PHE A 240 17.36 -5.30 17.99
CA PHE A 240 18.36 -6.01 17.21
C PHE A 240 17.94 -7.44 16.88
N GLN A 241 17.28 -8.14 17.83
CA GLN A 241 16.70 -9.48 17.58
C GLN A 241 15.66 -9.44 16.46
N ASP A 242 14.74 -8.48 16.51
CA ASP A 242 13.69 -8.30 15.50
C ASP A 242 14.30 -8.00 14.12
N LYS A 243 15.31 -7.11 14.08
CA LYS A 243 16.05 -6.80 12.84
C LYS A 243 16.80 -8.01 12.28
N PHE A 244 17.44 -8.78 13.15
CA PHE A 244 18.19 -9.96 12.72
C PHE A 244 17.27 -11.02 12.12
N ALA A 245 16.13 -11.29 12.77
CA ALA A 245 15.11 -12.21 12.27
C ALA A 245 14.50 -11.76 10.93
N ALA A 246 14.27 -10.45 10.78
CA ALA A 246 13.79 -9.89 9.52
C ALA A 246 14.81 -10.07 8.38
N LEU A 247 16.11 -9.83 8.64
CA LEU A 247 17.19 -10.02 7.67
C LEU A 247 17.36 -11.50 7.30
N GLU A 248 17.25 -12.40 8.27
CA GLU A 248 17.31 -13.85 8.03
C GLU A 248 16.16 -14.31 7.14
N THR A 249 14.95 -13.82 7.40
CA THR A 249 13.78 -14.12 6.58
C THR A 249 13.94 -13.58 5.15
N ALA A 250 14.46 -12.35 4.99
CA ALA A 250 14.73 -11.77 3.68
C ALA A 250 15.79 -12.58 2.90
N LEU A 251 16.85 -13.01 3.58
CA LEU A 251 17.91 -13.80 2.97
C LEU A 251 17.43 -15.20 2.56
N LYS A 252 16.52 -15.81 3.35
CA LYS A 252 15.87 -17.07 3.00
C LYS A 252 15.02 -16.91 1.74
N LYS A 253 14.16 -15.89 1.67
CA LYS A 253 13.36 -15.60 0.48
C LYS A 253 14.22 -15.42 -0.78
N LEU A 254 15.37 -14.71 -0.68
CA LEU A 254 16.30 -14.57 -1.80
C LEU A 254 16.96 -15.89 -2.22
N LYS A 255 17.21 -16.80 -1.30
CA LYS A 255 17.74 -18.14 -1.61
C LYS A 255 16.70 -19.04 -2.26
N ASP A 256 15.42 -18.87 -1.91
CA ASP A 256 14.30 -19.63 -2.47
C ASP A 256 13.93 -19.16 -3.89
N ILE A 257 14.47 -18.01 -4.35
CA ILE A 257 14.37 -17.56 -5.74
C ILE A 257 15.32 -18.48 -6.55
N HIS A 258 14.75 -19.47 -7.21
CA HIS A 258 15.49 -20.44 -8.02
C HIS A 258 16.27 -19.74 -9.13
N ILE A 259 17.58 -19.90 -9.11
CA ILE A 259 18.53 -19.44 -10.15
C ILE A 259 18.37 -20.32 -11.39
#